data_5e734e9a43b186d1cf96e663904e7b90
#
_entry.id   5e734e9a43b186d1cf96e663904e7b90
#
_cell.length_a   1.000
_cell.length_b   1.000
_cell.length_c   1.000
_cell.angle_alpha   90.00
_cell.angle_beta   90.00
_cell.angle_gamma   90.00
#
_symmetry.space_group_name_H-M   'P 1'
#
loop_
_entity.id
_entity.type
_entity.pdbx_description
1 polymer ?
#
loop_
_entity_poly.entity_id
_entity_poly.type
_entity_poly.pdbx_seq_one_letter_code
_entity_poly.pdbx_strand_id
1 'polypeptide(L)'
;RVGDRLGDQMWEPLRHIRDDPALTGLQKLQAVFAVSFAGQRQQQIAQTLPHLCSNPQFLAMELTNIEAHLAPECIAPMIRQGMADGSIHTANANALAEALFVLADIWLSPQTRPTTPTEQRARNVVFQQMTHALGLDLLTDAQAEQLVQLCTPVKD
;
A
#
# COMPACT_ATOMS: atom_id res chain seq x y z
N ARG A 1 23.61 7.93 -7.18
CA ARG A 1 23.86 7.03 -6.04
C ARG A 1 22.89 5.86 -6.15
N VAL A 2 23.35 4.67 -5.76
CA VAL A 2 22.60 3.41 -5.96
C VAL A 2 21.24 3.42 -5.22
N GLY A 3 21.17 4.04 -4.05
CA GLY A 3 19.92 4.16 -3.29
C GLY A 3 18.85 5.02 -3.97
N ASP A 4 19.24 6.10 -4.62
CA ASP A 4 18.32 6.99 -5.33
C ASP A 4 17.74 6.34 -6.59
N ARG A 5 18.53 5.50 -7.29
CA ARG A 5 18.08 4.77 -8.47
C ARG A 5 17.11 3.63 -8.14
N LEU A 6 17.31 2.92 -7.03
CA LEU A 6 16.39 1.88 -6.56
C LEU A 6 15.05 2.49 -6.13
N GLY A 7 15.07 3.61 -5.41
CA GLY A 7 13.87 4.35 -5.06
C GLY A 7 13.10 4.83 -6.30
N ASP A 8 13.79 5.40 -7.27
CA ASP A 8 13.19 5.85 -8.53
C ASP A 8 12.56 4.69 -9.32
N GLN A 9 13.21 3.53 -9.41
CA GLN A 9 12.66 2.36 -10.08
C GLN A 9 11.43 1.79 -9.38
N MET A 10 11.39 1.82 -8.05
CA MET A 10 10.23 1.35 -7.28
C MET A 10 9.02 2.27 -7.44
N TRP A 11 9.23 3.55 -7.70
CA TRP A 11 8.17 4.55 -7.78
C TRP A 11 7.71 4.85 -9.20
N GLU A 12 8.45 4.42 -10.19
CA GLU A 12 8.13 4.65 -11.60
C GLU A 12 6.71 4.16 -11.98
N PRO A 13 6.29 2.92 -11.61
CA PRO A 13 4.93 2.47 -11.87
C PRO A 13 3.87 3.34 -11.20
N LEU A 14 4.15 3.86 -10.00
CA LEU A 14 3.23 4.72 -9.27
C LEU A 14 3.11 6.10 -9.92
N ARG A 15 4.21 6.65 -10.44
CA ARG A 15 4.21 7.91 -11.19
C ARG A 15 3.41 7.79 -12.48
N HIS A 16 3.55 6.70 -13.21
CA HIS A 16 2.75 6.43 -14.41
C HIS A 16 1.26 6.41 -14.12
N ILE A 17 0.84 5.76 -13.04
CA ILE A 17 -0.55 5.76 -12.59
C ILE A 17 -1.00 7.17 -12.22
N ARG A 18 -0.20 7.89 -11.44
CA ARG A 18 -0.49 9.27 -11.02
C ARG A 18 -0.74 10.18 -12.21
N ASP A 19 0.06 10.06 -13.24
CA ASP A 19 0.08 10.94 -14.40
C ASP A 19 -0.84 10.49 -15.55
N ASP A 20 -1.56 9.35 -15.39
CA ASP A 20 -2.48 8.84 -16.41
C ASP A 20 -3.77 9.68 -16.47
N PRO A 21 -4.01 10.41 -17.58
CA PRO A 21 -5.18 11.28 -17.69
C PRO A 21 -6.51 10.53 -17.89
N ALA A 22 -6.48 9.24 -18.20
CA ALA A 22 -7.67 8.42 -18.44
C ALA A 22 -8.36 7.94 -17.16
N LEU A 23 -7.69 8.03 -16.02
CA LEU A 23 -8.16 7.50 -14.75
C LEU A 23 -8.70 8.60 -13.83
N THR A 24 -9.80 8.32 -13.11
CA THR A 24 -10.25 9.15 -11.99
C THR A 24 -9.27 9.02 -10.82
N GLY A 25 -9.34 9.93 -9.84
CA GLY A 25 -8.51 9.84 -8.65
C GLY A 25 -8.70 8.52 -7.89
N LEU A 26 -9.94 8.04 -7.75
CA LEU A 26 -10.22 6.74 -7.14
C LEU A 26 -9.63 5.57 -7.94
N GLN A 27 -9.78 5.57 -9.26
CA GLN A 27 -9.20 4.54 -10.12
C GLN A 27 -7.68 4.50 -10.02
N LYS A 28 -7.03 5.65 -9.92
CA LYS A 28 -5.58 5.74 -9.68
C LYS A 28 -5.19 5.10 -8.35
N LEU A 29 -5.92 5.43 -7.29
CA LEU A 29 -5.67 4.88 -5.96
C LEU A 29 -5.86 3.36 -5.96
N GLN A 30 -6.92 2.85 -6.58
CA GLN A 30 -7.16 1.42 -6.74
C GLN A 30 -6.04 0.73 -7.55
N ALA A 31 -5.55 1.36 -8.62
CA ALA A 31 -4.45 0.84 -9.43
C ALA A 31 -3.14 0.77 -8.64
N VAL A 32 -2.85 1.77 -7.81
CA VAL A 32 -1.68 1.76 -6.92
C VAL A 32 -1.75 0.59 -5.94
N PHE A 33 -2.91 0.37 -5.32
CA PHE A 33 -3.09 -0.76 -4.40
C PHE A 33 -2.97 -2.11 -5.12
N ALA A 34 -3.50 -2.24 -6.33
CA ALA A 34 -3.35 -3.44 -7.13
C ALA A 34 -1.88 -3.77 -7.42
N VAL A 35 -1.08 -2.77 -7.77
CA VAL A 35 0.38 -2.93 -7.99
C VAL A 35 1.09 -3.27 -6.68
N SER A 36 0.76 -2.59 -5.59
CA SER A 36 1.42 -2.77 -4.30
C SER A 36 1.18 -4.16 -3.70
N PHE A 37 0.00 -4.72 -3.89
CA PHE A 37 -0.35 -6.06 -3.40
C PHE A 37 -0.19 -7.17 -4.45
N ALA A 38 0.35 -6.88 -5.63
CA ALA A 38 0.68 -7.90 -6.62
C ALA A 38 1.67 -8.91 -6.04
N GLY A 39 1.42 -10.20 -6.25
CA GLY A 39 2.20 -11.28 -5.66
C GLY A 39 3.70 -11.20 -5.97
N GLN A 40 4.07 -10.81 -7.20
CA GLN A 40 5.46 -10.61 -7.58
C GLN A 40 6.16 -9.53 -6.76
N ARG A 41 5.49 -8.40 -6.52
CA ARG A 41 6.06 -7.30 -5.73
C ARG A 41 6.23 -7.71 -4.27
N GLN A 42 5.25 -8.39 -3.70
CA GLN A 42 5.34 -8.90 -2.34
C GLN A 42 6.48 -9.92 -2.18
N GLN A 43 6.66 -10.81 -3.16
CA GLN A 43 7.78 -11.74 -3.18
C GLN A 43 9.14 -11.03 -3.28
N GLN A 44 9.25 -10.00 -4.11
CA GLN A 44 10.47 -9.19 -4.20
C GLN A 44 10.81 -8.50 -2.87
N ILE A 45 9.83 -7.95 -2.18
CA ILE A 45 10.01 -7.35 -0.86
C ILE A 45 10.49 -8.40 0.13
N ALA A 46 9.88 -9.58 0.16
CA ALA A 46 10.26 -10.68 1.05
C ALA A 46 11.69 -11.17 0.82
N GLN A 47 12.15 -11.20 -0.42
CA GLN A 47 13.50 -11.63 -0.77
C GLN A 47 14.55 -10.55 -0.45
N THR A 48 14.18 -9.28 -0.61
CA THR A 48 15.11 -8.15 -0.47
C THR A 48 15.22 -7.66 0.98
N LEU A 49 14.13 -7.74 1.73
CA LEU A 49 14.00 -7.16 3.06
C LEU A 49 13.34 -8.15 4.06
N PRO A 50 13.96 -9.33 4.28
CA PRO A 50 13.42 -10.25 5.27
C PRO A 50 13.45 -9.59 6.66
N HIS A 51 12.32 -9.63 7.38
CA HIS A 51 12.20 -9.17 8.75
C HIS A 51 12.22 -7.65 8.98
N LEU A 52 11.60 -6.87 8.09
CA LEU A 52 11.44 -5.41 8.26
C LEU A 52 10.96 -5.01 9.67
N CYS A 53 9.98 -5.70 10.23
CA CYS A 53 9.45 -5.40 11.55
C CYS A 53 10.37 -5.79 12.71
N SER A 54 11.37 -6.64 12.49
CA SER A 54 12.34 -7.00 13.52
C SER A 54 13.45 -5.97 13.69
N ASN A 55 13.55 -5.01 12.75
CA ASN A 55 14.54 -3.94 12.81
C ASN A 55 13.84 -2.58 12.96
N PRO A 56 13.89 -1.96 14.16
CA PRO A 56 13.23 -0.67 14.40
C PRO A 56 13.71 0.46 13.48
N GLN A 57 14.95 0.41 13.00
CA GLN A 57 15.49 1.42 12.08
C GLN A 57 14.82 1.34 10.71
N PHE A 58 14.58 0.13 10.18
CA PHE A 58 13.85 -0.04 8.92
C PHE A 58 12.40 0.43 9.03
N LEU A 59 11.74 0.13 10.14
CA LEU A 59 10.38 0.58 10.36
C LEU A 59 10.29 2.11 10.42
N ALA A 60 11.24 2.75 11.12
CA ALA A 60 11.32 4.21 11.18
C ALA A 60 11.62 4.82 9.81
N MET A 61 12.49 4.22 9.01
CA MET A 61 12.78 4.64 7.64
C MET A 61 11.55 4.52 6.74
N GLU A 62 10.82 3.43 6.83
CA GLU A 62 9.60 3.23 6.03
C GLU A 62 8.52 4.25 6.39
N LEU A 63 8.31 4.48 7.67
CA LEU A 63 7.37 5.51 8.13
C LEU A 63 7.77 6.91 7.62
N THR A 64 9.05 7.27 7.74
CA THR A 64 9.57 8.54 7.21
C THR A 64 9.41 8.63 5.71
N ASN A 65 9.66 7.55 4.97
CA ASN A 65 9.49 7.51 3.52
C ASN A 65 8.03 7.72 3.11
N ILE A 66 7.08 7.11 3.82
CA ILE A 66 5.65 7.33 3.59
C ILE A 66 5.27 8.80 3.82
N GLU A 67 5.65 9.35 4.96
CA GLU A 67 5.27 10.70 5.35
C GLU A 67 5.94 11.80 4.53
N ALA A 68 7.21 11.65 4.22
CA ALA A 68 8.00 12.68 3.55
C ALA A 68 7.92 12.62 2.01
N HIS A 69 7.69 11.44 1.44
CA HIS A 69 7.78 11.23 -0.01
C HIS A 69 6.55 10.59 -0.62
N LEU A 70 6.20 9.37 -0.24
CA LEU A 70 5.14 8.62 -0.91
C LEU A 70 3.78 9.33 -0.81
N ALA A 71 3.38 9.72 0.39
CA ALA A 71 2.10 10.37 0.60
C ALA A 71 2.04 11.74 -0.09
N PRO A 72 2.95 12.71 0.17
CA PRO A 72 2.80 14.05 -0.40
C PRO A 72 3.09 14.13 -1.89
N GLU A 73 4.02 13.36 -2.41
CA GLU A 73 4.48 13.48 -3.81
C GLU A 73 3.70 12.61 -4.78
N CYS A 74 3.19 11.46 -4.33
CA CYS A 74 2.57 10.48 -5.22
C CYS A 74 1.08 10.27 -4.94
N ILE A 75 0.71 10.00 -3.72
CA ILE A 75 -0.64 9.54 -3.38
C ILE A 75 -1.61 10.69 -3.12
N ALA A 76 -1.22 11.70 -2.36
CA ALA A 76 -2.07 12.86 -2.11
C ALA A 76 -2.50 13.59 -3.39
N PRO A 77 -1.66 13.74 -4.44
CA PRO A 77 -2.11 14.27 -5.72
C PRO A 77 -3.25 13.49 -6.37
N MET A 78 -3.21 12.14 -6.29
CA MET A 78 -4.29 11.29 -6.79
C MET A 78 -5.59 11.48 -6.01
N ILE A 79 -5.48 11.59 -4.68
CA ILE A 79 -6.62 11.83 -3.80
C ILE A 79 -7.21 13.22 -4.05
N ARG A 80 -6.39 14.24 -4.21
CA ARG A 80 -6.86 15.60 -4.57
C ARG A 80 -7.59 15.61 -5.91
N GLN A 81 -7.09 14.87 -6.89
CA GLN A 81 -7.81 14.71 -8.16
C GLN A 81 -9.17 14.04 -7.92
N GLY A 82 -9.24 12.99 -7.11
CA GLY A 82 -10.50 12.32 -6.75
C GLY A 82 -11.48 13.23 -6.01
N MET A 83 -10.98 14.12 -5.16
CA MET A 83 -11.81 15.14 -4.52
C MET A 83 -12.38 16.14 -5.54
N ALA A 84 -11.60 16.51 -6.54
CA ALA A 84 -12.01 17.43 -7.60
C ALA A 84 -12.96 16.77 -8.61
N ASP A 85 -12.76 15.51 -8.98
CA ASP A 85 -13.61 14.78 -9.93
C ASP A 85 -14.84 14.12 -9.27
N GLY A 86 -14.95 14.17 -7.95
CA GLY A 86 -16.05 13.61 -7.18
C GLY A 86 -15.94 12.13 -6.85
N SER A 87 -14.83 11.47 -7.21
CA SER A 87 -14.63 10.03 -6.95
C SER A 87 -14.17 9.72 -5.53
N ILE A 88 -13.57 10.68 -4.82
CA ILE A 88 -13.07 10.53 -3.44
C ILE A 88 -13.63 11.63 -2.55
N HIS A 89 -14.13 11.26 -1.37
CA HIS A 89 -14.60 12.17 -0.35
C HIS A 89 -13.74 12.05 0.90
N THR A 90 -13.00 13.09 1.23
CA THR A 90 -12.17 13.14 2.45
C THR A 90 -11.98 14.58 2.91
N ALA A 91 -11.67 14.75 4.19
CA ALA A 91 -11.39 16.07 4.75
C ALA A 91 -9.98 16.57 4.39
N ASN A 92 -9.02 15.66 4.17
CA ASN A 92 -7.63 16.02 3.91
C ASN A 92 -6.93 14.91 3.08
N ALA A 93 -6.45 15.26 1.90
CA ALA A 93 -5.83 14.33 0.99
C ALA A 93 -4.51 13.74 1.54
N ASN A 94 -3.66 14.56 2.15
CA ASN A 94 -2.37 14.11 2.65
C ASN A 94 -2.53 13.20 3.86
N ALA A 95 -3.40 13.55 4.81
CA ALA A 95 -3.68 12.71 5.97
C ALA A 95 -4.28 11.35 5.57
N LEU A 96 -5.18 11.32 4.59
CA LEU A 96 -5.72 10.06 4.07
C LEU A 96 -4.62 9.24 3.39
N ALA A 97 -3.75 9.85 2.60
CA ALA A 97 -2.63 9.18 1.95
C ALA A 97 -1.69 8.53 2.96
N GLU A 98 -1.29 9.25 4.00
CA GLU A 98 -0.44 8.73 5.08
C GLU A 98 -1.11 7.55 5.79
N ALA A 99 -2.36 7.69 6.22
CA ALA A 99 -3.09 6.66 6.94
C ALA A 99 -3.24 5.38 6.11
N LEU A 100 -3.62 5.49 4.84
CA LEU A 100 -3.78 4.34 3.95
C LEU A 100 -2.47 3.57 3.77
N PHE A 101 -1.35 4.26 3.58
CA PHE A 101 -0.07 3.60 3.32
C PHE A 101 0.63 3.09 4.58
N VAL A 102 0.46 3.72 5.72
CA VAL A 102 0.86 3.14 7.01
C VAL A 102 0.10 1.85 7.27
N LEU A 103 -1.21 1.84 7.06
CA LEU A 103 -2.02 0.63 7.20
C LEU A 103 -1.63 -0.45 6.18
N ALA A 104 -1.46 -0.08 4.92
CA ALA A 104 -1.16 -1.03 3.85
C ALA A 104 0.25 -1.62 3.98
N ASP A 105 1.26 -0.79 4.12
CA ASP A 105 2.66 -1.22 4.05
C ASP A 105 3.16 -1.81 5.37
N ILE A 106 2.65 -1.33 6.51
CA ILE A 106 3.16 -1.75 7.82
C ILE A 106 2.23 -2.77 8.47
N TRP A 107 0.94 -2.49 8.53
CA TRP A 107 -0.01 -3.32 9.26
C TRP A 107 -0.57 -4.49 8.44
N LEU A 108 -0.92 -4.25 7.18
CA LEU A 108 -1.60 -5.23 6.33
C LEU A 108 -0.63 -6.17 5.62
N SER A 109 0.56 -5.70 5.26
CA SER A 109 1.52 -6.50 4.49
C SER A 109 2.10 -7.64 5.33
N PRO A 110 1.92 -8.92 4.94
CA PRO A 110 2.49 -10.06 5.65
C PRO A 110 4.01 -10.13 5.55
N GLN A 111 4.61 -9.39 4.62
CA GLN A 111 6.06 -9.34 4.44
C GLN A 111 6.74 -8.38 5.42
N THR A 112 6.03 -7.36 5.86
CA THR A 112 6.55 -6.43 6.85
C THR A 112 6.56 -7.05 8.24
N ARG A 113 5.57 -7.89 8.53
CA ARG A 113 5.37 -8.47 9.84
C ARG A 113 4.88 -9.92 9.70
N PRO A 114 5.55 -10.91 10.32
CA PRO A 114 5.09 -12.28 10.32
C PRO A 114 3.67 -12.38 10.89
N THR A 115 2.82 -13.14 10.22
CA THR A 115 1.43 -13.32 10.60
C THR A 115 0.94 -14.69 10.14
N THR A 116 -0.04 -15.24 10.84
CA THR A 116 -0.69 -16.47 10.45
C THR A 116 -1.75 -16.22 9.38
N PRO A 117 -2.13 -17.23 8.58
CA PRO A 117 -3.23 -17.08 7.62
C PRO A 117 -4.54 -16.60 8.26
N THR A 118 -4.87 -17.07 9.46
CA THR A 118 -6.07 -16.66 10.20
C THR A 118 -6.02 -15.18 10.59
N GLU A 119 -4.89 -14.71 11.11
CA GLU A 119 -4.70 -13.29 11.45
C GLU A 119 -4.73 -12.41 10.21
N GLN A 120 -4.11 -12.86 9.11
CA GLN A 120 -4.11 -12.11 7.86
C GLN A 120 -5.53 -11.95 7.30
N ARG A 121 -6.34 -13.02 7.33
CA ARG A 121 -7.75 -12.93 6.92
C ARG A 121 -8.52 -11.91 7.76
N ALA A 122 -8.32 -11.91 9.07
CA ALA A 122 -8.97 -10.94 9.95
C ALA A 122 -8.58 -9.50 9.61
N ARG A 123 -7.29 -9.23 9.36
CA ARG A 123 -6.82 -7.91 8.94
C ARG A 123 -7.36 -7.50 7.59
N ASN A 124 -7.37 -8.41 6.62
CA ASN A 124 -7.92 -8.15 5.29
C ASN A 124 -9.38 -7.69 5.36
N VAL A 125 -10.20 -8.42 6.11
CA VAL A 125 -11.62 -8.09 6.28
C VAL A 125 -11.81 -6.71 6.92
N VAL A 126 -11.06 -6.40 7.98
CA VAL A 126 -11.14 -5.09 8.63
C VAL A 126 -10.69 -3.97 7.70
N PHE A 127 -9.61 -4.17 6.95
CA PHE A 127 -9.15 -3.19 5.96
C PHE A 127 -10.20 -2.97 4.86
N GLN A 128 -10.81 -4.04 4.35
CA GLN A 128 -11.90 -3.94 3.37
C GLN A 128 -13.10 -3.17 3.93
N GLN A 129 -13.49 -3.44 5.17
CA GLN A 129 -14.60 -2.73 5.83
C GLN A 129 -14.30 -1.25 6.00
N MET A 130 -13.11 -0.89 6.45
CA MET A 130 -12.68 0.50 6.64
C MET A 130 -12.66 1.26 5.31
N THR A 131 -12.06 0.69 4.28
CA THR A 131 -11.98 1.34 2.96
C THR A 131 -13.33 1.41 2.27
N HIS A 132 -14.16 0.39 2.42
CA HIS A 132 -15.54 0.40 1.91
C HIS A 132 -16.38 1.50 2.56
N ALA A 133 -16.27 1.68 3.87
CA ALA A 133 -16.97 2.74 4.59
C ALA A 133 -16.60 4.15 4.10
N LEU A 134 -15.38 4.32 3.57
CA LEU A 134 -14.91 5.56 2.94
C LEU A 134 -15.27 5.65 1.44
N GLY A 135 -15.91 4.62 0.87
CA GLY A 135 -16.23 4.55 -0.56
C GLY A 135 -15.03 4.25 -1.47
N LEU A 136 -13.96 3.68 -0.94
CA LEU A 136 -12.71 3.51 -1.67
C LEU A 136 -12.52 2.12 -2.30
N ASP A 137 -12.93 1.05 -1.63
CA ASP A 137 -12.82 -0.36 -2.11
C ASP A 137 -11.43 -0.70 -2.71
N LEU A 138 -10.39 -0.65 -1.87
CA LEU A 138 -8.99 -0.72 -2.31
C LEU A 138 -8.40 -2.13 -2.35
N LEU A 139 -9.00 -3.08 -1.65
CA LEU A 139 -8.53 -4.46 -1.58
C LEU A 139 -9.63 -5.40 -2.06
N THR A 140 -9.44 -6.02 -3.23
CA THR A 140 -10.38 -7.03 -3.74
C THR A 140 -10.25 -8.35 -2.98
N ASP A 141 -11.28 -9.21 -3.05
CA ASP A 141 -11.24 -10.52 -2.42
C ASP A 141 -10.10 -11.40 -2.98
N ALA A 142 -9.82 -11.28 -4.29
CA ALA A 142 -8.69 -11.97 -4.92
C ALA A 142 -7.34 -11.50 -4.37
N GLN A 143 -7.16 -10.19 -4.23
CA GLN A 143 -5.94 -9.61 -3.62
C GLN A 143 -5.81 -10.01 -2.14
N ALA A 144 -6.91 -10.00 -1.40
CA ALA A 144 -6.95 -10.44 -0.01
C ALA A 144 -6.49 -11.91 0.13
N GLU A 145 -6.97 -12.81 -0.73
CA GLU A 145 -6.55 -14.21 -0.72
C GLU A 145 -5.06 -14.38 -1.11
N GLN A 146 -4.56 -13.58 -2.04
CA GLN A 146 -3.13 -13.58 -2.37
C GLN A 146 -2.26 -13.19 -1.17
N LEU A 147 -2.69 -12.23 -0.36
CA LEU A 147 -1.97 -11.87 0.87
C LEU A 147 -1.97 -13.02 1.89
N VAL A 148 -3.06 -13.77 2.00
CA VAL A 148 -3.13 -14.96 2.86
C VAL A 148 -2.15 -16.04 2.39
N GLN A 149 -2.04 -16.26 1.09
CA GLN A 149 -1.12 -17.25 0.51
C GLN A 149 0.36 -16.90 0.72
N LEU A 150 0.68 -15.63 0.94
CA LEU A 150 2.03 -15.18 1.26
C LEU A 150 2.43 -15.41 2.71
N CYS A 151 1.47 -15.72 3.58
CA CYS A 151 1.76 -16.07 4.96
C CYS A 151 2.46 -17.42 5.01
N THR A 152 3.63 -17.49 5.66
CA THR A 152 4.36 -18.74 5.83
C THR A 152 3.55 -19.68 6.72
N PRO A 153 3.28 -20.94 6.31
CA PRO A 153 2.68 -21.92 7.20
C PRO A 153 3.58 -22.07 8.44
N VAL A 154 2.97 -22.01 9.62
CA VAL A 154 3.67 -22.41 10.85
C VAL A 154 4.06 -23.87 10.63
N LYS A 155 5.34 -24.17 10.58
CA LYS A 155 5.82 -25.54 10.65
C LYS A 155 5.57 -25.99 12.08
N ASP A 156 4.64 -26.94 12.24
CA ASP A 156 4.45 -27.68 13.48
C ASP A 156 5.76 -28.41 13.90
#